data_d2ecd727d5043b682cc82035fc1b313e
#
_entry.id   d2ecd727d5043b682cc82035fc1b313e
#
_cell.length_a   1.000
_cell.length_b   1.000
_cell.length_c   1.000
_cell.angle_alpha   90.00
_cell.angle_beta   90.00
_cell.angle_gamma   90.00
#
_symmetry.space_group_name_H-M   'P 1'
#
loop_
_entity.id
_entity.type
_entity.pdbx_description
1 polymer ?
#
loop_
_entity_poly.entity_id
_entity_poly.type
_entity_poly.pdbx_seq_one_letter_code
_entity_poly.pdbx_strand_id
1 'polypeptide(L)'
;MSTSSSLRLFACTIVVAACGATGGATGTSPVPVTVSAQGASLASGMAGMTMLVGGTGQKAMIGASRAAVWARLPAAYESLGLPLSVKDDAAFRLGNDQIKARRAINGVQMRSIVDCGSDLNGEKAETYDIKLTIETTVATTSSPDSAEVTTTVSALGRSPNFSNNDITCSTKGELEKRILRNVRMQLALSEK
;
A
#
# COMPACT_ATOMS: atom_id res chain seq x y z
N MET A 1 35.83 -15.74 -39.82
CA MET A 1 35.28 -14.63 -40.63
C MET A 1 34.96 -13.51 -39.68
N SER A 2 35.75 -12.53 -39.84
CA SER A 2 35.89 -11.24 -39.16
C SER A 2 34.87 -10.26 -39.70
N THR A 3 34.32 -9.40 -38.86
CA THR A 3 33.92 -8.00 -39.12
C THR A 3 33.41 -7.42 -37.81
N SER A 4 34.18 -6.62 -37.12
CA SER A 4 34.42 -5.16 -37.29
C SER A 4 33.31 -4.25 -36.82
N SER A 5 33.57 -3.65 -35.66
CA SER A 5 33.52 -2.23 -35.28
C SER A 5 32.38 -1.34 -35.83
N SER A 6 31.70 -0.69 -34.93
CA SER A 6 31.48 0.75 -35.06
C SER A 6 31.18 1.40 -33.72
N LEU A 7 32.18 2.04 -33.20
CA LEU A 7 32.20 3.03 -32.13
C LEU A 7 31.55 4.33 -32.67
N ARG A 8 30.45 4.79 -32.09
CA ARG A 8 29.97 6.15 -32.35
C ARG A 8 29.95 6.94 -31.04
N LEU A 9 30.97 7.75 -30.88
CA LEU A 9 31.02 8.89 -30.00
C LEU A 9 29.97 9.91 -30.49
N PHE A 10 29.07 10.32 -29.62
CA PHE A 10 28.35 11.58 -29.77
C PHE A 10 28.70 12.48 -28.59
N ALA A 11 29.55 13.44 -28.89
CA ALA A 11 29.75 14.62 -28.07
C ALA A 11 28.54 15.53 -28.27
N CYS A 12 27.89 15.95 -27.24
CA CYS A 12 26.91 17.01 -27.30
C CYS A 12 27.21 18.06 -26.24
N THR A 13 27.45 19.20 -26.73
CA THR A 13 27.88 20.47 -26.19
C THR A 13 26.91 21.05 -25.17
N ILE A 14 27.48 21.58 -24.10
CA ILE A 14 26.82 22.38 -23.06
C ILE A 14 26.56 23.78 -23.65
N VAL A 15 25.32 24.25 -23.57
CA VAL A 15 24.96 25.65 -23.74
C VAL A 15 24.42 26.16 -22.42
N VAL A 16 25.22 26.99 -21.76
CA VAL A 16 24.83 27.80 -20.63
C VAL A 16 24.22 29.09 -21.18
N ALA A 17 22.96 29.34 -20.87
CA ALA A 17 22.37 30.66 -21.06
C ALA A 17 21.89 31.18 -19.69
N ALA A 18 22.66 32.14 -19.18
CA ALA A 18 22.25 32.99 -18.09
C ALA A 18 21.47 34.19 -18.68
N CYS A 19 20.28 34.45 -18.18
CA CYS A 19 19.63 35.75 -18.28
C CYS A 19 18.83 36.02 -17.03
N GLY A 20 19.25 37.00 -16.28
CA GLY A 20 18.52 37.61 -15.19
C GLY A 20 17.41 38.51 -15.70
N ALA A 21 16.36 38.60 -14.92
CA ALA A 21 15.43 39.73 -14.92
C ALA A 21 14.76 39.83 -13.55
N THR A 22 14.98 40.95 -12.93
CA THR A 22 14.30 41.50 -11.76
C THR A 22 12.85 41.81 -12.08
N GLY A 23 11.92 41.40 -11.18
CA GLY A 23 10.52 41.81 -11.27
C GLY A 23 9.75 41.28 -10.05
N GLY A 24 9.53 42.17 -9.08
CA GLY A 24 8.75 41.87 -7.89
C GLY A 24 7.29 41.65 -8.20
N ALA A 25 6.74 40.59 -7.63
CA ALA A 25 5.32 40.43 -7.38
C ALA A 25 5.17 39.59 -6.11
N THR A 26 4.62 40.21 -5.10
CA THR A 26 4.16 39.54 -3.86
C THR A 26 3.04 38.58 -4.21
N GLY A 27 3.40 37.37 -4.57
CA GLY A 27 2.51 36.26 -4.70
C GLY A 27 2.84 35.27 -3.59
N THR A 28 1.97 35.20 -2.60
CA THR A 28 2.00 34.20 -1.53
C THR A 28 1.85 32.82 -2.17
N SER A 29 2.97 32.18 -2.50
CA SER A 29 2.94 30.76 -2.88
C SER A 29 2.48 29.95 -1.69
N PRO A 30 1.50 29.06 -1.86
CA PRO A 30 1.17 28.12 -0.81
C PRO A 30 2.39 27.22 -0.58
N VAL A 31 3.05 27.44 0.54
CA VAL A 31 4.09 26.54 1.03
C VAL A 31 3.40 25.19 1.26
N PRO A 32 3.89 24.08 0.69
CA PRO A 32 3.39 22.78 1.07
C PRO A 32 3.69 22.59 2.56
N VAL A 33 2.66 22.71 3.38
CA VAL A 33 2.75 22.36 4.79
C VAL A 33 2.92 20.84 4.84
N THR A 34 4.17 20.41 4.92
CA THR A 34 4.47 19.05 5.35
C THR A 34 4.07 18.97 6.82
N VAL A 35 2.85 18.57 7.08
CA VAL A 35 2.45 18.19 8.42
C VAL A 35 3.15 16.86 8.72
N SER A 36 4.39 16.96 9.18
CA SER A 36 5.01 15.88 9.92
C SER A 36 4.20 15.77 11.21
N ALA A 37 3.27 14.84 11.26
CA ALA A 37 2.65 14.43 12.50
C ALA A 37 3.71 13.70 13.33
N GLN A 38 4.64 14.46 13.88
CA GLN A 38 5.39 14.03 15.06
C GLN A 38 4.37 13.95 16.18
N GLY A 39 4.15 12.73 16.66
CA GLY A 39 3.24 12.47 17.75
C GLY A 39 3.52 13.35 18.94
N ALA A 40 2.72 14.39 19.12
CA ALA A 40 2.58 15.04 20.39
C ALA A 40 1.88 14.05 21.31
N SER A 41 2.68 13.42 22.16
CA SER A 41 2.20 12.67 23.32
C SER A 41 1.49 13.65 24.24
N LEU A 42 0.19 13.77 24.10
CA LEU A 42 -0.65 14.31 25.14
C LEU A 42 -0.86 13.19 26.17
N ALA A 43 0.02 13.19 27.15
CA ALA A 43 -0.16 12.42 28.38
C ALA A 43 -1.48 12.82 29.01
N SER A 44 -2.43 11.93 29.01
CA SER A 44 -3.40 11.60 30.05
C SER A 44 -4.62 10.89 29.46
N GLY A 45 -4.66 9.58 29.60
CA GLY A 45 -5.92 8.87 29.84
C GLY A 45 -6.75 8.41 28.66
N MET A 46 -6.31 8.58 27.39
CA MET A 46 -6.92 7.87 26.28
C MET A 46 -5.85 7.09 25.52
N ALA A 47 -5.89 5.78 25.65
CA ALA A 47 -5.05 4.86 24.90
C ALA A 47 -5.04 5.25 23.43
N GLY A 48 -3.86 5.48 22.88
CA GLY A 48 -3.59 6.10 21.62
C GLY A 48 -4.45 5.60 20.45
N MET A 49 -5.44 6.38 20.12
CA MET A 49 -6.18 6.26 18.87
C MET A 49 -5.33 6.93 17.81
N THR A 50 -4.37 6.20 17.25
CA THR A 50 -3.67 6.65 16.06
C THR A 50 -4.66 6.54 14.90
N MET A 51 -5.37 7.63 14.63
CA MET A 51 -6.14 7.78 13.40
C MET A 51 -5.14 7.82 12.24
N LEU A 52 -4.88 6.68 11.63
CA LEU A 52 -4.27 6.61 10.31
C LEU A 52 -5.35 6.95 9.29
N VAL A 53 -5.65 8.23 9.14
CA VAL A 53 -6.44 8.75 8.04
C VAL A 53 -5.53 8.75 6.81
N GLY A 54 -5.79 7.81 5.91
CA GLY A 54 -4.99 7.58 4.71
C GLY A 54 -4.01 6.43 4.93
N GLY A 55 -4.33 5.27 4.34
CA GLY A 55 -3.60 4.03 4.52
C GLY A 55 -2.09 4.14 4.28
N THR A 56 -1.36 4.40 5.35
CA THR A 56 0.08 4.14 5.35
C THR A 56 0.22 2.62 5.31
N GLY A 57 0.46 2.10 4.09
CA GLY A 57 0.61 0.67 3.88
C GLY A 57 1.67 0.08 4.81
N GLN A 58 1.47 -1.16 5.23
CA GLN A 58 2.48 -1.92 5.96
C GLN A 58 3.64 -2.23 5.03
N LYS A 59 4.83 -1.79 5.42
CA LYS A 59 6.07 -2.04 4.69
C LYS A 59 6.87 -3.16 5.34
N ALA A 60 7.45 -4.02 4.54
CA ALA A 60 8.37 -5.05 5.00
C ALA A 60 9.50 -5.28 4.00
N MET A 61 10.69 -5.47 4.54
CA MET A 61 11.84 -5.94 3.79
C MET A 61 11.80 -7.46 3.70
N ILE A 62 12.02 -7.99 2.51
CA ILE A 62 12.10 -9.41 2.24
C ILE A 62 13.47 -9.70 1.61
N GLY A 63 14.21 -10.66 2.17
CA GLY A 63 15.52 -11.11 1.68
C GLY A 63 15.40 -11.99 0.43
N ALA A 64 14.81 -11.46 -0.62
CA ALA A 64 14.70 -12.08 -1.93
C ALA A 64 14.60 -10.99 -3.00
N SER A 65 15.06 -11.27 -4.21
CA SER A 65 14.98 -10.31 -5.31
C SER A 65 13.53 -9.89 -5.61
N ARG A 66 13.34 -8.68 -6.12
CA ARG A 66 12.02 -8.17 -6.51
C ARG A 66 11.27 -9.16 -7.42
N ALA A 67 11.97 -9.76 -8.39
CA ALA A 67 11.36 -10.70 -9.32
C ALA A 67 10.90 -11.99 -8.61
N ALA A 68 11.69 -12.51 -7.66
CA ALA A 68 11.33 -13.68 -6.88
C ALA A 68 10.11 -13.43 -5.99
N VAL A 69 10.07 -12.29 -5.30
CA VAL A 69 8.92 -11.87 -4.49
C VAL A 69 7.67 -11.71 -5.38
N TRP A 70 7.80 -11.03 -6.51
CA TRP A 70 6.71 -10.81 -7.45
C TRP A 70 6.10 -12.12 -7.97
N ALA A 71 6.95 -13.08 -8.33
CA ALA A 71 6.50 -14.39 -8.82
C ALA A 71 5.67 -15.17 -7.78
N ARG A 72 5.88 -14.94 -6.47
CA ARG A 72 5.18 -15.64 -5.38
C ARG A 72 3.96 -14.88 -4.84
N LEU A 73 3.84 -13.62 -5.15
CA LEU A 73 2.77 -12.78 -4.63
C LEU A 73 1.35 -13.28 -5.01
N PRO A 74 1.07 -13.71 -6.26
CA PRO A 74 -0.24 -14.26 -6.60
C PRO A 74 -0.62 -15.49 -5.75
N ALA A 75 0.32 -16.42 -5.55
CA ALA A 75 0.09 -17.61 -4.73
C ALA A 75 -0.15 -17.27 -3.25
N ALA A 76 0.46 -16.19 -2.75
CA ALA A 76 0.20 -15.70 -1.40
C ALA A 76 -1.24 -15.16 -1.25
N TYR A 77 -1.76 -14.47 -2.26
CA TYR A 77 -3.16 -14.03 -2.28
C TYR A 77 -4.12 -15.20 -2.38
N GLU A 78 -3.84 -16.16 -3.27
CA GLU A 78 -4.64 -17.36 -3.45
C GLU A 78 -4.74 -18.18 -2.15
N SER A 79 -3.62 -18.38 -1.46
CA SER A 79 -3.58 -19.11 -0.18
C SER A 79 -4.42 -18.46 0.93
N LEU A 80 -4.64 -17.15 0.83
CA LEU A 80 -5.54 -16.39 1.70
C LEU A 80 -6.97 -16.33 1.16
N GLY A 81 -7.23 -16.91 -0.02
CA GLY A 81 -8.51 -16.84 -0.71
C GLY A 81 -8.90 -15.42 -1.10
N LEU A 82 -7.93 -14.54 -1.32
CA LEU A 82 -8.15 -13.18 -1.78
C LEU A 82 -8.18 -13.16 -3.30
N PRO A 83 -9.32 -12.81 -3.92
CA PRO A 83 -9.41 -12.74 -5.37
C PRO A 83 -8.54 -11.58 -5.88
N LEU A 84 -7.97 -11.75 -7.07
CA LEU A 84 -7.20 -10.72 -7.75
C LEU A 84 -8.06 -10.05 -8.83
N SER A 85 -8.08 -8.72 -8.88
CA SER A 85 -8.71 -7.94 -9.95
C SER A 85 -7.72 -7.02 -10.67
N VAL A 86 -6.60 -6.71 -10.01
CA VAL A 86 -5.56 -5.83 -10.53
C VAL A 86 -4.24 -6.58 -10.52
N LYS A 87 -3.56 -6.61 -11.68
CA LYS A 87 -2.19 -7.09 -11.82
C LYS A 87 -1.48 -6.23 -12.85
N ASP A 88 -0.45 -5.52 -12.42
CA ASP A 88 0.40 -4.69 -13.25
C ASP A 88 1.85 -5.17 -13.11
N ASP A 89 2.29 -5.94 -14.10
CA ASP A 89 3.64 -6.52 -14.10
C ASP A 89 4.73 -5.44 -14.30
N ALA A 90 4.41 -4.32 -14.97
CA ALA A 90 5.38 -3.24 -15.20
C ALA A 90 5.60 -2.42 -13.92
N ALA A 91 4.56 -2.13 -13.17
CA ALA A 91 4.63 -1.42 -11.90
C ALA A 91 4.89 -2.34 -10.70
N PHE A 92 4.91 -3.66 -10.89
CA PHE A 92 4.98 -4.65 -9.79
C PHE A 92 3.90 -4.40 -8.74
N ARG A 93 2.67 -4.22 -9.22
CA ARG A 93 1.49 -3.90 -8.42
C ARG A 93 0.41 -4.96 -8.61
N LEU A 94 -0.10 -5.48 -7.50
CA LEU A 94 -1.10 -6.55 -7.49
C LEU A 94 -2.12 -6.28 -6.39
N GLY A 95 -3.38 -6.62 -6.63
CA GLY A 95 -4.39 -6.42 -5.61
C GLY A 95 -5.81 -6.69 -6.07
N ASN A 96 -6.75 -6.15 -5.30
CA ASN A 96 -8.16 -6.14 -5.62
C ASN A 96 -8.80 -4.85 -5.08
N ASP A 97 -9.58 -4.19 -5.91
CA ASP A 97 -10.21 -2.91 -5.62
C ASP A 97 -11.65 -3.02 -5.10
N GLN A 98 -12.24 -4.21 -5.10
CA GLN A 98 -13.67 -4.38 -4.81
C GLN A 98 -14.03 -5.67 -4.08
N ILE A 99 -13.28 -6.08 -3.08
CA ILE A 99 -13.66 -7.23 -2.26
C ILE A 99 -14.82 -6.84 -1.35
N LYS A 100 -15.96 -7.47 -1.55
CA LYS A 100 -17.12 -7.30 -0.65
C LYS A 100 -17.10 -8.38 0.41
N ALA A 101 -17.19 -7.98 1.65
CA ALA A 101 -17.21 -8.90 2.79
C ALA A 101 -18.21 -8.41 3.85
N ARG A 102 -18.78 -9.33 4.57
CA ARG A 102 -19.64 -9.07 5.73
C ARG A 102 -19.25 -10.02 6.83
N ARG A 103 -19.01 -9.51 8.03
CA ARG A 103 -18.57 -10.24 9.23
C ARG A 103 -17.19 -10.87 9.12
N ALA A 104 -16.89 -11.56 8.03
CA ALA A 104 -15.62 -12.25 7.85
C ALA A 104 -15.20 -12.31 6.38
N ILE A 105 -13.91 -12.45 6.15
CA ILE A 105 -13.31 -12.82 4.87
C ILE A 105 -12.40 -14.02 5.11
N ASN A 106 -12.68 -15.13 4.43
CA ASN A 106 -11.91 -16.38 4.53
C ASN A 106 -11.61 -16.82 5.98
N GLY A 107 -12.64 -16.79 6.83
CA GLY A 107 -12.54 -17.16 8.24
C GLY A 107 -11.92 -16.09 9.17
N VAL A 108 -11.48 -14.97 8.63
CA VAL A 108 -10.96 -13.85 9.43
C VAL A 108 -12.07 -12.85 9.68
N GLN A 109 -12.36 -12.57 10.95
CA GLN A 109 -13.42 -11.64 11.33
C GLN A 109 -13.08 -10.21 10.90
N MET A 110 -14.05 -9.49 10.33
CA MET A 110 -13.84 -8.12 9.82
C MET A 110 -13.38 -7.16 10.91
N ARG A 111 -13.87 -7.31 12.14
CA ARG A 111 -13.42 -6.51 13.28
C ARG A 111 -11.93 -6.63 13.61
N SER A 112 -11.27 -7.70 13.18
CA SER A 112 -9.81 -7.85 13.34
C SER A 112 -9.03 -7.21 12.19
N ILE A 113 -9.67 -6.99 11.05
CA ILE A 113 -9.07 -6.41 9.85
C ILE A 113 -9.22 -4.89 9.84
N VAL A 114 -10.44 -4.41 10.11
CA VAL A 114 -10.78 -2.98 10.03
C VAL A 114 -11.53 -2.50 11.27
N ASP A 115 -11.42 -1.20 11.51
CA ASP A 115 -12.21 -0.47 12.50
C ASP A 115 -13.09 0.55 11.78
N CYS A 116 -14.39 0.36 11.90
CA CYS A 116 -15.42 1.24 11.33
C CYS A 116 -16.17 2.02 12.43
N GLY A 117 -15.66 1.96 13.66
CA GLY A 117 -16.38 2.45 14.84
C GLY A 117 -17.49 1.51 15.30
N SER A 118 -18.26 1.96 16.28
CA SER A 118 -19.38 1.21 16.86
C SER A 118 -20.66 2.02 16.86
N ASP A 119 -21.78 1.34 17.02
CA ASP A 119 -23.09 1.92 17.28
C ASP A 119 -23.83 1.10 18.36
N LEU A 120 -25.12 1.35 18.55
CA LEU A 120 -25.95 0.64 19.53
C LEU A 120 -26.05 -0.88 19.27
N ASN A 121 -25.75 -1.33 18.05
CA ASN A 121 -25.78 -2.74 17.64
C ASN A 121 -24.41 -3.41 17.74
N GLY A 122 -23.38 -2.71 18.18
CA GLY A 122 -22.00 -3.19 18.34
C GLY A 122 -21.03 -2.64 17.30
N GLU A 123 -19.97 -3.41 17.02
CA GLU A 123 -18.95 -2.99 16.06
C GLU A 123 -19.49 -2.98 14.62
N LYS A 124 -19.40 -1.84 13.95
CA LYS A 124 -19.88 -1.67 12.57
C LYS A 124 -19.17 -2.59 11.58
N ALA A 125 -17.92 -2.95 11.85
CA ALA A 125 -17.18 -3.92 11.04
C ALA A 125 -17.86 -5.32 10.97
N GLU A 126 -18.72 -5.67 11.95
CA GLU A 126 -19.45 -6.94 11.97
C GLU A 126 -20.86 -6.83 11.40
N THR A 127 -21.45 -5.64 11.42
CA THR A 127 -22.85 -5.43 11.05
C THR A 127 -23.02 -4.80 9.67
N TYR A 128 -22.00 -4.11 9.17
CA TYR A 128 -22.01 -3.41 7.88
C TYR A 128 -21.50 -4.29 6.74
N ASP A 129 -21.92 -3.96 5.52
CA ASP A 129 -21.29 -4.48 4.32
C ASP A 129 -19.99 -3.72 4.07
N ILE A 130 -18.86 -4.42 4.10
CA ILE A 130 -17.53 -3.82 3.96
C ILE A 130 -17.02 -4.06 2.55
N LYS A 131 -16.60 -2.97 1.89
CA LYS A 131 -15.87 -2.98 0.63
C LYS A 131 -14.40 -2.74 0.94
N LEU A 132 -13.56 -3.74 0.65
CA LEU A 132 -12.11 -3.66 0.83
C LEU A 132 -11.44 -3.37 -0.51
N THR A 133 -10.43 -2.52 -0.48
CA THR A 133 -9.42 -2.37 -1.53
C THR A 133 -8.08 -2.78 -0.95
N ILE A 134 -7.41 -3.72 -1.61
CA ILE A 134 -6.12 -4.23 -1.18
C ILE A 134 -5.14 -4.04 -2.33
N GLU A 135 -4.02 -3.41 -2.05
CA GLU A 135 -2.95 -3.22 -3.01
C GLU A 135 -1.60 -3.61 -2.40
N THR A 136 -0.83 -4.39 -3.13
CA THR A 136 0.54 -4.73 -2.76
C THR A 136 1.48 -4.33 -3.89
N THR A 137 2.52 -3.58 -3.56
CA THR A 137 3.58 -3.19 -4.47
C THR A 137 4.90 -3.77 -4.02
N VAL A 138 5.76 -4.10 -4.99
CA VAL A 138 7.10 -4.63 -4.73
C VAL A 138 8.12 -3.68 -5.34
N ALA A 139 8.93 -3.06 -4.50
CA ALA A 139 9.98 -2.13 -4.91
C ALA A 139 11.37 -2.75 -4.77
N THR A 140 12.31 -2.26 -5.58
CA THR A 140 13.72 -2.56 -5.42
C THR A 140 14.29 -1.82 -4.21
N THR A 141 15.30 -2.40 -3.62
CA THR A 141 16.11 -1.77 -2.58
C THR A 141 17.51 -1.47 -3.12
N SER A 142 18.40 -0.98 -2.29
CA SER A 142 19.81 -0.82 -2.64
C SER A 142 20.54 -2.15 -2.84
N SER A 143 19.99 -3.25 -2.31
CA SER A 143 20.52 -4.60 -2.49
C SER A 143 19.69 -5.37 -3.54
N PRO A 144 20.32 -6.02 -4.53
CA PRO A 144 19.61 -6.81 -5.54
C PRO A 144 18.91 -8.05 -4.95
N ASP A 145 19.39 -8.54 -3.81
CA ASP A 145 18.86 -9.73 -3.12
C ASP A 145 17.81 -9.37 -2.06
N SER A 146 17.30 -8.17 -2.09
CA SER A 146 16.21 -7.76 -1.20
C SER A 146 15.17 -6.90 -1.93
N ALA A 147 13.92 -6.98 -1.46
CA ALA A 147 12.82 -6.18 -1.96
C ALA A 147 12.01 -5.56 -0.83
N GLU A 148 11.52 -4.35 -1.03
CA GLU A 148 10.52 -3.75 -0.15
C GLU A 148 9.13 -4.10 -0.66
N VAL A 149 8.33 -4.75 0.18
CA VAL A 149 6.92 -5.04 -0.08
C VAL A 149 6.07 -4.09 0.73
N THR A 150 5.23 -3.33 0.07
CA THR A 150 4.27 -2.43 0.70
C THR A 150 2.86 -2.95 0.43
N THR A 151 2.10 -3.25 1.47
CA THR A 151 0.70 -3.65 1.34
C THR A 151 -0.19 -2.60 1.99
N THR A 152 -1.14 -2.08 1.23
CA THR A 152 -2.12 -1.09 1.68
C THR A 152 -3.51 -1.71 1.64
N VAL A 153 -4.25 -1.55 2.71
CA VAL A 153 -5.66 -1.94 2.80
C VAL A 153 -6.47 -0.69 3.11
N SER A 154 -7.52 -0.45 2.34
CA SER A 154 -8.53 0.56 2.63
C SER A 154 -9.90 -0.08 2.64
N ALA A 155 -10.83 0.49 3.41
CA ALA A 155 -12.15 -0.07 3.56
C ALA A 155 -13.23 1.00 3.65
N LEU A 156 -14.37 0.70 3.03
CA LEU A 156 -15.60 1.45 3.15
C LEU A 156 -16.69 0.55 3.73
N GLY A 157 -17.35 1.01 4.77
CA GLY A 157 -18.47 0.31 5.39
C GLY A 157 -19.79 0.96 5.00
N ARG A 158 -20.77 0.15 4.62
CA ARG A 158 -22.13 0.58 4.30
C ARG A 158 -23.13 -0.11 5.21
N SER A 159 -23.99 0.67 5.85
CA SER A 159 -25.09 0.11 6.64
C SER A 159 -26.09 -0.61 5.74
N PRO A 160 -26.51 -1.83 6.09
CA PRO A 160 -27.52 -2.56 5.31
C PRO A 160 -28.92 -1.88 5.39
N ASN A 161 -29.15 -1.08 6.43
CA ASN A 161 -30.45 -0.43 6.66
C ASN A 161 -30.54 1.01 6.17
N PHE A 162 -29.39 1.66 5.92
CA PHE A 162 -29.31 3.06 5.50
C PHE A 162 -28.38 3.17 4.30
N SER A 163 -28.94 3.22 3.10
CA SER A 163 -28.21 2.95 1.86
C SER A 163 -27.30 4.05 1.33
N ASN A 164 -27.25 5.24 1.93
CA ASN A 164 -26.70 6.39 1.22
C ASN A 164 -25.38 6.96 1.77
N ASN A 165 -24.85 6.46 2.89
CA ASN A 165 -23.59 6.97 3.44
C ASN A 165 -22.59 5.85 3.66
N ASP A 166 -21.57 5.79 2.80
CA ASP A 166 -20.40 4.99 3.06
C ASP A 166 -19.56 5.68 4.15
N ILE A 167 -19.09 4.90 5.12
CA ILE A 167 -18.15 5.35 6.15
C ILE A 167 -16.76 4.81 5.83
N THR A 168 -15.74 5.62 6.04
CA THR A 168 -14.35 5.15 5.93
C THR A 168 -13.98 4.36 7.18
N CYS A 169 -13.43 3.18 6.99
CA CYS A 169 -12.88 2.34 8.07
C CYS A 169 -11.35 2.39 8.04
N SER A 170 -10.73 2.42 9.21
CA SER A 170 -9.28 2.31 9.34
C SER A 170 -8.85 0.86 9.35
N THR A 171 -7.69 0.53 8.74
CA THR A 171 -7.11 -0.81 8.83
C THR A 171 -6.46 -1.04 10.20
N LYS A 172 -6.55 -2.28 10.70
CA LYS A 172 -5.84 -2.74 11.92
C LYS A 172 -4.50 -3.40 11.56
N GLY A 173 -4.13 -3.49 10.28
CA GLY A 173 -2.88 -4.06 9.80
C GLY A 173 -2.82 -5.59 9.84
N GLU A 174 -3.89 -6.27 10.22
CA GLU A 174 -3.89 -7.73 10.34
C GLU A 174 -3.85 -8.41 8.96
N LEU A 175 -4.57 -7.89 7.98
CA LEU A 175 -4.59 -8.46 6.63
C LEU A 175 -3.26 -8.25 5.92
N GLU A 176 -2.67 -7.07 6.06
CA GLU A 176 -1.35 -6.73 5.55
C GLU A 176 -0.28 -7.66 6.11
N LYS A 177 -0.30 -7.90 7.43
CA LYS A 177 0.62 -8.85 8.08
C LYS A 177 0.45 -10.26 7.58
N ARG A 178 -0.80 -10.69 7.31
CA ARG A 178 -1.09 -12.03 6.77
C ARG A 178 -0.55 -12.18 5.36
N ILE A 179 -0.75 -11.19 4.49
CA ILE A 179 -0.22 -11.19 3.13
C ILE A 179 1.31 -11.31 3.17
N LEU A 180 1.98 -10.45 3.95
CA LEU A 180 3.45 -10.46 4.08
C LEU A 180 3.98 -11.80 4.63
N ARG A 181 3.30 -12.39 5.60
CA ARG A 181 3.65 -13.72 6.15
C ARG A 181 3.52 -14.80 5.08
N ASN A 182 2.44 -14.78 4.31
CA ASN A 182 2.24 -15.75 3.23
C ASN A 182 3.27 -15.61 2.11
N VAL A 183 3.64 -14.39 1.72
CA VAL A 183 4.74 -14.18 0.76
C VAL A 183 6.03 -14.84 1.24
N ARG A 184 6.40 -14.65 2.52
CA ARG A 184 7.58 -15.30 3.10
C ARG A 184 7.47 -16.82 3.10
N MET A 185 6.31 -17.38 3.41
CA MET A 185 6.09 -18.83 3.36
C MET A 185 6.22 -19.37 1.94
N GLN A 186 5.66 -18.69 0.94
CA GLN A 186 5.77 -19.10 -0.47
C GLN A 186 7.21 -19.06 -0.98
N LEU A 187 8.02 -18.11 -0.52
CA LEU A 187 9.45 -18.05 -0.83
C LEU A 187 10.20 -19.23 -0.21
N ALA A 188 9.98 -19.51 1.06
CA ALA A 188 10.64 -20.64 1.75
C ALA A 188 10.27 -22.00 1.15
N LEU A 189 9.07 -22.16 0.57
CA LEU A 189 8.65 -23.38 -0.11
C LEU A 189 9.35 -23.56 -1.47
N SER A 190 9.87 -22.50 -2.07
CA SER A 190 10.54 -22.55 -3.38
C SER A 190 12.04 -22.87 -3.30
N GLU A 191 12.63 -22.86 -2.10
CA GLU A 191 14.04 -23.16 -1.86
C GLU A 191 14.30 -24.65 -1.54
N LYS A 192 13.25 -25.46 -1.47
CA LYS A 192 13.30 -26.92 -1.26
C LYS A 192 13.15 -27.69 -2.56
#